data_1d60b41ee33dc5fc702e9eca24f1776e
#
_entry.id   1d60b41ee33dc5fc702e9eca24f1776e
#
_cell.length_a   1.000
_cell.length_b   1.000
_cell.length_c   1.000
_cell.angle_alpha   90.00
_cell.angle_beta   90.00
_cell.angle_gamma   90.00
#
_symmetry.space_group_name_H-M   'P 1'
#
loop_
_entity.id
_entity.type
_entity.pdbx_description
1 polymer ?
#
loop_
_entity_poly.entity_id
_entity_poly.type
_entity_poly.pdbx_seq_one_letter_code
_entity_poly.pdbx_strand_id
1 'polypeptide(L)'
;MKLLSLFVAIQVVFSVTAFANTASVSELTITSYGSRLPGLIYQAAGQGPHPTAIILHGYPGNERNLDVAQSLRAKGWNTVYFNYRGAWGAEGEFSFSNSEQDVSTVINYLSNIDNAKTLNIDPNRLSLVGHSMGGHMAIAGILDNPNINCAVAYDGANIGLREQGLFTNQDNAELWKTYGDSLFMLNGWSGDKAVKEVKDHGARLNLLNRTEKLGERAVMLIPADTEVIPMELHIRPLYEALKKNKGAVVKWQLIKDDHSFSNSRDELIAHTYAFLNEYCSK
;
A
#
# COMPACT_ATOMS: atom_id res chain seq x y z
N MET A 1 15.35 -0.09 81.75
CA MET A 1 15.44 0.72 80.50
C MET A 1 15.74 -0.22 79.33
N LYS A 2 14.71 -0.47 78.52
CA LYS A 2 14.85 -1.29 77.31
C LYS A 2 14.93 -0.33 76.14
N LEU A 3 16.07 -0.31 75.42
CA LEU A 3 16.24 0.42 74.14
C LEU A 3 15.51 -0.36 73.03
N LEU A 4 14.57 0.30 72.41
CA LEU A 4 13.86 -0.20 71.21
C LEU A 4 14.60 0.31 70.00
N SER A 5 15.29 -0.59 69.29
CA SER A 5 15.99 -0.24 68.01
C SER A 5 14.97 -0.24 66.88
N LEU A 6 14.75 0.94 66.29
CA LEU A 6 13.86 1.13 65.11
C LEU A 6 14.67 0.88 63.87
N PHE A 7 14.43 -0.24 63.17
CA PHE A 7 14.96 -0.50 61.85
C PHE A 7 14.09 0.19 60.81
N VAL A 8 14.60 1.24 60.15
CA VAL A 8 13.95 1.86 59.00
C VAL A 8 14.45 1.13 57.73
N ALA A 9 13.58 0.35 57.09
CA ALA A 9 13.86 -0.26 55.81
C ALA A 9 13.66 0.79 54.70
N ILE A 10 14.73 1.25 54.07
CA ILE A 10 14.69 2.12 52.89
C ILE A 10 14.39 1.22 51.68
N GLN A 11 13.18 1.27 51.15
CA GLN A 11 12.84 0.68 49.84
C GLN A 11 13.34 1.60 48.72
N VAL A 12 14.42 1.17 48.04
CA VAL A 12 14.88 1.83 46.81
C VAL A 12 14.00 1.36 45.65
N VAL A 13 13.08 2.21 45.25
CA VAL A 13 12.26 1.97 44.02
C VAL A 13 13.16 2.32 42.83
N PHE A 14 13.66 1.30 42.14
CA PHE A 14 14.29 1.48 40.85
C PHE A 14 13.19 1.76 39.81
N SER A 15 13.01 3.03 39.47
CA SER A 15 12.23 3.42 38.30
C SER A 15 13.02 3.05 37.04
N VAL A 16 12.67 1.93 36.41
CA VAL A 16 13.16 1.61 35.07
C VAL A 16 12.46 2.59 34.12
N THR A 17 13.15 3.67 33.77
CA THR A 17 12.73 4.51 32.63
C THR A 17 12.91 3.69 31.36
N ALA A 18 11.85 3.05 30.88
CA ALA A 18 11.82 2.51 29.53
C ALA A 18 11.98 3.70 28.56
N PHE A 19 13.12 3.81 27.90
CA PHE A 19 13.27 4.76 26.81
C PHE A 19 12.30 4.32 25.70
N ALA A 20 11.19 5.05 25.58
CA ALA A 20 10.29 4.87 24.45
C ALA A 20 11.08 5.22 23.17
N ASN A 21 11.10 4.32 22.18
CA ASN A 21 11.71 4.60 20.89
C ASN A 21 11.09 5.87 20.31
N THR A 22 11.92 6.80 19.87
CA THR A 22 11.48 8.02 19.19
C THR A 22 11.05 7.67 17.76
N ALA A 23 10.09 8.42 17.24
CA ALA A 23 9.72 8.30 15.83
C ALA A 23 10.94 8.61 14.93
N SER A 24 11.10 7.85 13.86
CA SER A 24 12.24 8.00 12.96
C SER A 24 11.84 7.78 11.50
N VAL A 25 12.73 8.15 10.58
CA VAL A 25 12.70 7.78 9.17
C VAL A 25 14.06 7.24 8.79
N SER A 26 14.07 6.15 8.02
CA SER A 26 15.30 5.53 7.55
C SER A 26 15.15 5.12 6.09
N GLU A 27 16.27 5.13 5.37
CA GLU A 27 16.33 4.55 4.03
C GLU A 27 16.16 3.03 4.12
N LEU A 28 15.49 2.48 3.12
CA LEU A 28 15.26 1.06 2.96
C LEU A 28 15.59 0.66 1.52
N THR A 29 16.38 -0.39 1.37
CA THR A 29 16.64 -0.99 0.06
C THR A 29 16.27 -2.45 0.08
N ILE A 30 15.31 -2.84 -0.77
CA ILE A 30 14.84 -4.22 -0.89
C ILE A 30 15.26 -4.75 -2.26
N THR A 31 15.78 -5.96 -2.32
CA THR A 31 16.12 -6.59 -3.60
C THR A 31 14.96 -7.42 -4.11
N SER A 32 14.48 -7.10 -5.32
CA SER A 32 13.42 -7.83 -6.02
C SER A 32 13.94 -8.33 -7.36
N TYR A 33 13.98 -9.64 -7.56
CA TYR A 33 14.47 -10.28 -8.80
C TYR A 33 15.82 -9.73 -9.28
N GLY A 34 16.76 -9.52 -8.34
CA GLY A 34 18.10 -9.01 -8.62
C GLY A 34 18.21 -7.48 -8.75
N SER A 35 17.11 -6.74 -8.69
CA SER A 35 17.04 -5.29 -8.80
C SER A 35 16.84 -4.65 -7.42
N ARG A 36 17.56 -3.57 -7.13
CA ARG A 36 17.42 -2.80 -5.89
C ARG A 36 16.25 -1.83 -6.00
N LEU A 37 15.34 -1.92 -5.04
CA LEU A 37 14.19 -1.04 -4.89
C LEU A 37 14.47 -0.06 -3.75
N PRO A 38 14.74 1.23 -4.04
CA PRO A 38 14.91 2.24 -3.01
C PRO A 38 13.57 2.58 -2.37
N GLY A 39 13.57 2.76 -1.07
CA GLY A 39 12.39 3.09 -0.28
C GLY A 39 12.72 3.80 1.02
N LEU A 40 11.71 4.05 1.79
CA LEU A 40 11.77 4.66 3.12
C LEU A 40 10.90 3.85 4.09
N ILE A 41 11.36 3.75 5.33
CA ILE A 41 10.51 3.33 6.43
C ILE A 41 10.35 4.49 7.40
N TYR A 42 9.10 4.85 7.72
CA TYR A 42 8.74 5.77 8.78
C TYR A 42 8.33 4.91 9.99
N GLN A 43 9.14 4.95 11.05
CA GLN A 43 8.89 4.17 12.25
C GLN A 43 8.13 5.01 13.28
N ALA A 44 7.08 4.44 13.84
CA ALA A 44 6.28 5.07 14.88
C ALA A 44 7.06 5.17 16.20
N ALA A 45 6.70 6.14 17.01
CA ALA A 45 7.20 6.26 18.39
C ALA A 45 6.55 5.21 19.29
N GLY A 46 7.25 4.85 20.35
CA GLY A 46 6.75 3.94 21.38
C GLY A 46 7.34 2.54 21.29
N GLN A 47 6.85 1.69 22.18
CA GLN A 47 7.27 0.30 22.22
C GLN A 47 6.46 -0.52 21.20
N GLY A 48 7.17 -1.13 20.23
CA GLY A 48 6.56 -2.03 19.24
C GLY A 48 6.47 -3.49 19.70
N PRO A 49 6.25 -4.43 18.77
CA PRO A 49 6.22 -4.21 17.32
C PRO A 49 4.95 -3.49 16.85
N HIS A 50 5.08 -2.64 15.82
CA HIS A 50 4.00 -1.82 15.30
C HIS A 50 3.30 -2.46 14.09
N PRO A 51 1.98 -2.26 13.91
CA PRO A 51 1.31 -2.54 12.63
C PRO A 51 1.95 -1.69 11.54
N THR A 52 1.99 -2.20 10.31
CA THR A 52 2.73 -1.55 9.23
C THR A 52 1.89 -1.45 7.96
N ALA A 53 1.80 -0.24 7.40
CA ALA A 53 1.17 0.02 6.11
C ALA A 53 2.24 0.19 5.01
N ILE A 54 2.11 -0.56 3.91
CA ILE A 54 2.94 -0.43 2.72
C ILE A 54 2.23 0.53 1.77
N ILE A 55 2.87 1.66 1.46
CA ILE A 55 2.33 2.73 0.63
C ILE A 55 2.77 2.51 -0.82
N LEU A 56 1.81 2.37 -1.72
CA LEU A 56 1.99 1.97 -3.11
C LEU A 56 1.62 3.12 -4.06
N HIS A 57 2.62 3.63 -4.80
CA HIS A 57 2.43 4.75 -5.71
C HIS A 57 1.73 4.36 -7.01
N GLY A 58 1.17 5.37 -7.71
CA GLY A 58 0.47 5.22 -8.98
C GLY A 58 1.40 5.10 -10.20
N TYR A 59 0.83 5.34 -11.36
CA TYR A 59 1.50 5.39 -12.68
C TYR A 59 1.42 6.81 -13.24
N PRO A 60 2.55 7.52 -13.33
CA PRO A 60 3.92 7.08 -13.02
C PRO A 60 4.32 7.19 -11.54
N GLY A 61 3.50 7.72 -10.65
CA GLY A 61 3.79 7.82 -9.22
C GLY A 61 4.32 9.20 -8.79
N ASN A 62 3.83 10.27 -9.40
CA ASN A 62 4.11 11.64 -8.95
C ASN A 62 3.52 11.87 -7.55
N GLU A 63 2.26 11.45 -7.32
CA GLU A 63 1.65 11.45 -6.00
C GLU A 63 2.08 10.20 -5.24
N ARG A 64 2.82 10.40 -4.15
CA ARG A 64 3.42 9.33 -3.34
C ARG A 64 2.69 9.06 -2.03
N ASN A 65 1.71 9.91 -1.68
CA ASN A 65 0.95 9.82 -0.43
C ASN A 65 1.81 9.78 0.85
N LEU A 66 2.94 10.52 0.87
CA LEU A 66 3.83 10.55 2.03
C LEU A 66 3.24 11.33 3.20
N ASP A 67 2.27 12.20 2.98
CA ASP A 67 1.45 12.84 4.00
C ASP A 67 0.58 11.81 4.75
N VAL A 68 -0.05 10.87 4.01
CA VAL A 68 -0.75 9.71 4.58
C VAL A 68 0.22 8.87 5.41
N ALA A 69 1.42 8.56 4.85
CA ALA A 69 2.45 7.80 5.55
C ALA A 69 2.84 8.45 6.88
N GLN A 70 3.14 9.77 6.87
CA GLN A 70 3.51 10.51 8.07
C GLN A 70 2.37 10.59 9.09
N SER A 71 1.13 10.74 8.62
CA SER A 71 -0.04 10.81 9.48
C SER A 71 -0.34 9.47 10.17
N LEU A 72 -0.19 8.35 9.45
CA LEU A 72 -0.30 7.00 10.02
C LEU A 72 0.83 6.74 11.04
N ARG A 73 2.08 7.16 10.72
CA ARG A 73 3.20 7.07 11.66
C ARG A 73 2.90 7.81 12.98
N ALA A 74 2.37 9.03 12.90
CA ALA A 74 2.00 9.81 14.08
C ALA A 74 0.91 9.15 14.94
N LYS A 75 0.16 8.20 14.35
CA LYS A 75 -0.90 7.42 15.00
C LYS A 75 -0.47 5.99 15.39
N GLY A 76 0.84 5.71 15.41
CA GLY A 76 1.39 4.45 15.92
C GLY A 76 1.57 3.34 14.88
N TRP A 77 1.41 3.63 13.60
CA TRP A 77 1.70 2.70 12.51
C TRP A 77 3.10 2.94 11.95
N ASN A 78 3.87 1.90 11.70
CA ASN A 78 4.99 2.04 10.76
C ASN A 78 4.44 2.18 9.35
N THR A 79 5.16 2.91 8.48
CA THR A 79 4.81 2.98 7.06
C THR A 79 6.04 2.77 6.20
N VAL A 80 5.89 1.95 5.15
CA VAL A 80 6.94 1.65 4.19
C VAL A 80 6.51 2.15 2.82
N TYR A 81 7.34 2.98 2.20
CA TYR A 81 7.21 3.42 0.81
C TYR A 81 8.39 2.87 0.02
N PHE A 82 8.19 2.45 -1.22
CA PHE A 82 9.25 2.03 -2.13
C PHE A 82 8.90 2.35 -3.60
N ASN A 83 9.91 2.42 -4.44
CA ASN A 83 9.72 2.52 -5.89
C ASN A 83 9.78 1.13 -6.51
N TYR A 84 8.85 0.81 -7.41
CA TYR A 84 8.87 -0.44 -8.19
C TYR A 84 10.10 -0.51 -9.11
N ARG A 85 10.48 -1.71 -9.55
CA ARG A 85 11.53 -1.90 -10.57
C ARG A 85 11.36 -0.93 -11.72
N GLY A 86 12.46 -0.31 -12.13
CA GLY A 86 12.52 0.64 -13.22
C GLY A 86 11.81 1.97 -12.96
N ALA A 87 11.18 2.20 -11.80
CA ALA A 87 10.52 3.46 -11.50
C ALA A 87 11.38 4.36 -10.62
N TRP A 88 11.49 5.67 -10.95
CA TRP A 88 12.07 6.70 -10.09
C TRP A 88 13.46 6.38 -9.55
N GLY A 89 14.32 5.79 -10.37
CA GLY A 89 15.70 5.45 -10.00
C GLY A 89 15.88 4.07 -9.37
N ALA A 90 14.82 3.27 -9.25
CA ALA A 90 14.95 1.85 -8.95
C ALA A 90 15.61 1.11 -10.14
N GLU A 91 16.38 0.08 -9.82
CA GLU A 91 17.01 -0.77 -10.85
C GLU A 91 15.98 -1.63 -11.61
N GLY A 92 16.42 -2.22 -12.73
CA GLY A 92 15.59 -3.09 -13.55
C GLY A 92 14.68 -2.32 -14.52
N GLU A 93 13.67 -2.99 -15.07
CA GLU A 93 12.72 -2.43 -16.01
C GLU A 93 11.31 -2.38 -15.40
N PHE A 94 10.61 -1.28 -15.69
CA PHE A 94 9.22 -1.12 -15.25
C PHE A 94 8.28 -2.00 -16.07
N SER A 95 7.31 -2.59 -15.41
CA SER A 95 6.06 -3.12 -15.98
C SER A 95 5.00 -3.28 -14.88
N PHE A 96 3.74 -3.37 -15.24
CA PHE A 96 2.67 -3.64 -14.28
C PHE A 96 2.85 -5.02 -13.63
N SER A 97 3.24 -6.02 -14.41
CA SER A 97 3.54 -7.37 -13.92
C SER A 97 4.71 -7.39 -12.94
N ASN A 98 5.78 -6.65 -13.25
CA ASN A 98 6.90 -6.50 -12.34
C ASN A 98 6.51 -5.81 -11.04
N SER A 99 5.65 -4.79 -11.12
CA SER A 99 5.15 -4.08 -9.94
C SER A 99 4.34 -4.97 -8.99
N GLU A 100 3.49 -5.89 -9.50
CA GLU A 100 2.81 -6.88 -8.66
C GLU A 100 3.79 -7.84 -7.97
N GLN A 101 4.85 -8.28 -8.68
CA GLN A 101 5.91 -9.12 -8.12
C GLN A 101 6.69 -8.39 -7.03
N ASP A 102 6.98 -7.09 -7.24
CA ASP A 102 7.70 -6.27 -6.29
C ASP A 102 6.91 -6.08 -4.99
N VAL A 103 5.59 -5.87 -5.09
CA VAL A 103 4.71 -5.85 -3.90
C VAL A 103 4.83 -7.14 -3.11
N SER A 104 4.75 -8.30 -3.77
CA SER A 104 4.89 -9.61 -3.11
C SER A 104 6.28 -9.78 -2.48
N THR A 105 7.34 -9.32 -3.16
CA THR A 105 8.71 -9.34 -2.61
C THR A 105 8.84 -8.48 -1.36
N VAL A 106 8.27 -7.25 -1.38
CA VAL A 106 8.30 -6.35 -0.23
C VAL A 106 7.50 -6.93 0.95
N ILE A 107 6.33 -7.50 0.70
CA ILE A 107 5.55 -8.21 1.72
C ILE A 107 6.39 -9.33 2.37
N ASN A 108 7.02 -10.17 1.57
CA ASN A 108 7.86 -11.28 2.06
C ASN A 108 9.06 -10.77 2.88
N TYR A 109 9.70 -9.67 2.43
CA TYR A 109 10.81 -9.06 3.14
C TYR A 109 10.37 -8.55 4.52
N LEU A 110 9.24 -7.87 4.61
CA LEU A 110 8.72 -7.30 5.86
C LEU A 110 8.10 -8.38 6.77
N SER A 111 7.65 -9.49 6.22
CA SER A 111 7.15 -10.65 6.97
C SER A 111 8.26 -11.56 7.49
N ASN A 112 9.50 -11.43 6.99
CA ASN A 112 10.65 -12.18 7.50
C ASN A 112 10.92 -11.75 8.95
N ILE A 113 11.05 -12.73 9.85
CA ILE A 113 11.11 -12.48 11.30
C ILE A 113 12.32 -11.62 11.73
N ASP A 114 13.46 -11.78 11.07
CA ASP A 114 14.68 -11.03 11.40
C ASP A 114 14.56 -9.57 10.92
N ASN A 115 14.04 -9.37 9.71
CA ASN A 115 13.76 -8.04 9.18
C ASN A 115 12.69 -7.33 10.00
N ALA A 116 11.58 -8.02 10.31
CA ALA A 116 10.49 -7.48 11.12
C ALA A 116 10.97 -7.03 12.50
N LYS A 117 11.80 -7.86 13.16
CA LYS A 117 12.42 -7.51 14.45
C LYS A 117 13.34 -6.29 14.34
N THR A 118 14.18 -6.24 13.31
CA THR A 118 15.12 -5.11 13.09
C THR A 118 14.37 -3.81 12.82
N LEU A 119 13.26 -3.87 12.10
CA LEU A 119 12.43 -2.74 11.70
C LEU A 119 11.29 -2.43 12.68
N ASN A 120 11.20 -3.15 13.80
CA ASN A 120 10.14 -3.02 14.81
C ASN A 120 8.73 -3.16 14.24
N ILE A 121 8.54 -4.10 13.31
CA ILE A 121 7.31 -4.44 12.58
C ILE A 121 6.64 -5.64 13.20
N ASP A 122 5.30 -5.63 13.31
CA ASP A 122 4.52 -6.84 13.53
C ASP A 122 4.25 -7.53 12.17
N PRO A 123 4.88 -8.67 11.88
CA PRO A 123 4.74 -9.33 10.59
C PRO A 123 3.33 -9.88 10.33
N ASN A 124 2.49 -9.99 11.37
CA ASN A 124 1.10 -10.44 11.27
C ASN A 124 0.11 -9.28 11.03
N ARG A 125 0.59 -8.03 11.09
CA ARG A 125 -0.25 -6.82 10.92
C ARG A 125 0.29 -5.95 9.81
N LEU A 126 0.44 -6.53 8.62
CA LEU A 126 0.81 -5.84 7.38
C LEU A 126 -0.44 -5.48 6.59
N SER A 127 -0.49 -4.26 6.11
CA SER A 127 -1.58 -3.73 5.28
C SER A 127 -1.04 -3.02 4.05
N LEU A 128 -1.84 -2.95 2.99
CA LEU A 128 -1.50 -2.27 1.74
C LEU A 128 -2.37 -1.01 1.59
N VAL A 129 -1.76 0.10 1.20
CA VAL A 129 -2.47 1.36 0.91
C VAL A 129 -1.94 1.89 -0.41
N GLY A 130 -2.80 2.03 -1.41
CA GLY A 130 -2.34 2.40 -2.75
C GLY A 130 -3.26 3.36 -3.49
N HIS A 131 -2.67 4.19 -4.36
CA HIS A 131 -3.36 5.19 -5.16
C HIS A 131 -3.25 4.85 -6.65
N SER A 132 -4.35 4.96 -7.40
CA SER A 132 -4.36 4.78 -8.85
C SER A 132 -3.88 3.36 -9.24
N MET A 133 -2.76 3.23 -9.99
CA MET A 133 -2.09 1.95 -10.20
C MET A 133 -1.71 1.29 -8.86
N GLY A 134 -1.25 2.06 -7.87
CA GLY A 134 -0.98 1.54 -6.52
C GLY A 134 -2.21 0.96 -5.84
N GLY A 135 -3.40 1.49 -6.15
CA GLY A 135 -4.68 0.91 -5.73
C GLY A 135 -4.92 -0.47 -6.34
N HIS A 136 -4.59 -0.64 -7.63
CA HIS A 136 -4.54 -1.97 -8.27
C HIS A 136 -3.56 -2.89 -7.54
N MET A 137 -2.33 -2.41 -7.29
CA MET A 137 -1.29 -3.19 -6.62
C MET A 137 -1.69 -3.57 -5.18
N ALA A 138 -2.42 -2.72 -4.46
CA ALA A 138 -2.93 -3.03 -3.14
C ALA A 138 -3.96 -4.16 -3.16
N ILE A 139 -4.89 -4.11 -4.12
CA ILE A 139 -5.90 -5.18 -4.27
C ILE A 139 -5.25 -6.46 -4.80
N ALA A 140 -4.40 -6.39 -5.82
CA ALA A 140 -3.64 -7.55 -6.30
C ALA A 140 -2.82 -8.18 -5.17
N GLY A 141 -2.14 -7.34 -4.41
CA GLY A 141 -1.31 -7.75 -3.29
C GLY A 141 -2.08 -8.53 -2.22
N ILE A 142 -3.25 -8.04 -1.78
CA ILE A 142 -4.07 -8.77 -0.81
C ILE A 142 -4.65 -10.06 -1.40
N LEU A 143 -5.01 -10.08 -2.68
CA LEU A 143 -5.56 -11.30 -3.32
C LEU A 143 -4.50 -12.40 -3.48
N ASP A 144 -3.26 -12.04 -3.75
CA ASP A 144 -2.19 -12.99 -4.03
C ASP A 144 -1.33 -13.36 -2.80
N ASN A 145 -1.42 -12.58 -1.71
CA ASN A 145 -0.66 -12.82 -0.48
C ASN A 145 -1.60 -13.06 0.71
N PRO A 146 -1.82 -14.31 1.12
CA PRO A 146 -2.80 -14.65 2.16
C PRO A 146 -2.45 -14.08 3.55
N ASN A 147 -1.19 -13.69 3.77
CA ASN A 147 -0.73 -13.10 5.04
C ASN A 147 -1.09 -11.61 5.16
N ILE A 148 -1.61 -10.98 4.11
CA ILE A 148 -2.09 -9.59 4.17
C ILE A 148 -3.57 -9.60 4.52
N ASN A 149 -3.92 -8.94 5.62
CA ASN A 149 -5.29 -8.91 6.14
C ASN A 149 -6.13 -7.76 5.61
N CYS A 150 -5.49 -6.67 5.19
CA CYS A 150 -6.17 -5.43 4.81
C CYS A 150 -5.56 -4.74 3.60
N ALA A 151 -6.42 -4.13 2.78
CA ALA A 151 -6.01 -3.21 1.71
C ALA A 151 -6.94 -1.99 1.62
N VAL A 152 -6.35 -0.83 1.31
CA VAL A 152 -7.06 0.40 0.99
C VAL A 152 -6.63 0.85 -0.41
N ALA A 153 -7.58 1.11 -1.29
CA ALA A 153 -7.33 1.58 -2.65
C ALA A 153 -7.98 2.94 -2.88
N TYR A 154 -7.15 3.96 -3.17
CA TYR A 154 -7.56 5.32 -3.52
C TYR A 154 -7.69 5.44 -5.03
N ASP A 155 -8.87 5.73 -5.52
CA ASP A 155 -9.22 5.86 -6.93
C ASP A 155 -8.50 4.82 -7.81
N GLY A 156 -8.59 3.54 -7.37
CA GLY A 156 -7.78 2.43 -7.86
C GLY A 156 -8.17 2.00 -9.27
N ALA A 157 -7.20 1.96 -10.18
CA ALA A 157 -7.41 1.43 -11.52
C ALA A 157 -7.52 -0.10 -11.48
N ASN A 158 -8.41 -0.71 -12.27
CA ASN A 158 -8.29 -2.11 -12.64
C ASN A 158 -7.57 -2.18 -14.00
N ILE A 159 -6.26 -2.43 -13.97
CA ILE A 159 -5.39 -2.32 -15.15
C ILE A 159 -5.81 -3.26 -16.27
N GLY A 160 -6.26 -4.47 -15.95
CA GLY A 160 -6.72 -5.44 -16.93
C GLY A 160 -7.98 -5.03 -17.71
N LEU A 161 -8.80 -4.11 -17.18
CA LEU A 161 -9.94 -3.57 -17.90
C LEU A 161 -9.55 -2.56 -18.99
N ARG A 162 -8.32 -2.04 -18.95
CA ARG A 162 -7.84 -1.12 -20.00
C ARG A 162 -7.73 -1.79 -21.36
N GLU A 163 -7.57 -3.11 -21.43
CA GLU A 163 -7.66 -3.86 -22.68
C GLU A 163 -8.99 -3.57 -23.40
N GLN A 164 -10.10 -3.61 -22.69
CA GLN A 164 -11.44 -3.37 -23.27
C GLN A 164 -11.59 -1.92 -23.78
N GLY A 165 -11.03 -0.94 -23.10
CA GLY A 165 -11.07 0.46 -23.51
C GLY A 165 -10.06 0.84 -24.59
N LEU A 166 -8.87 0.23 -24.60
CA LEU A 166 -7.81 0.51 -25.57
C LEU A 166 -8.09 -0.07 -26.95
N PHE A 167 -8.70 -1.25 -27.00
CA PHE A 167 -8.89 -1.95 -28.28
C PHE A 167 -10.26 -1.71 -28.93
N THR A 168 -11.20 -1.10 -28.21
CA THR A 168 -12.49 -0.68 -28.78
C THR A 168 -12.43 0.68 -29.47
N ASN A 169 -11.38 1.49 -29.20
CA ASN A 169 -11.17 2.81 -29.82
C ASN A 169 -9.67 3.03 -30.07
N GLN A 170 -9.29 3.17 -31.35
CA GLN A 170 -7.91 3.39 -31.77
C GLN A 170 -7.32 4.69 -31.20
N ASP A 171 -8.13 5.75 -31.07
CA ASP A 171 -7.69 7.04 -30.51
C ASP A 171 -7.25 6.90 -29.07
N ASN A 172 -7.97 6.08 -28.27
CA ASN A 172 -7.62 5.82 -26.89
C ASN A 172 -6.31 5.03 -26.77
N ALA A 173 -6.04 4.12 -27.69
CA ALA A 173 -4.79 3.37 -27.73
C ALA A 173 -3.60 4.30 -28.02
N GLU A 174 -3.74 5.23 -29.00
CA GLU A 174 -2.70 6.19 -29.33
C GLU A 174 -2.44 7.21 -28.19
N LEU A 175 -3.49 7.68 -27.52
CA LEU A 175 -3.35 8.53 -26.32
C LEU A 175 -2.59 7.81 -25.22
N TRP A 176 -2.91 6.53 -24.97
CA TRP A 176 -2.22 5.71 -23.98
C TRP A 176 -0.74 5.48 -24.34
N LYS A 177 -0.43 5.23 -25.63
CA LYS A 177 0.94 5.12 -26.12
C LYS A 177 1.71 6.42 -25.92
N THR A 178 1.14 7.54 -26.38
CA THR A 178 1.76 8.87 -26.24
C THR A 178 2.06 9.19 -24.78
N TYR A 179 1.13 8.87 -23.88
CA TYR A 179 1.34 9.03 -22.45
C TYR A 179 2.48 8.12 -21.95
N GLY A 180 2.48 6.83 -22.31
CA GLY A 180 3.53 5.89 -21.95
C GLY A 180 4.92 6.33 -22.39
N ASP A 181 5.04 6.89 -23.63
CA ASP A 181 6.29 7.39 -24.17
C ASP A 181 6.80 8.66 -23.46
N SER A 182 5.91 9.44 -22.85
CA SER A 182 6.27 10.64 -22.08
C SER A 182 6.87 10.36 -20.70
N LEU A 183 6.82 9.12 -20.23
CA LEU A 183 7.16 8.73 -18.86
C LEU A 183 8.64 8.39 -18.70
N PHE A 184 9.51 9.36 -18.89
CA PHE A 184 10.98 9.21 -18.82
C PHE A 184 11.51 8.69 -17.46
N MET A 185 10.71 8.79 -16.39
CA MET A 185 11.02 8.26 -15.05
C MET A 185 10.83 6.75 -14.94
N LEU A 186 10.31 6.08 -15.97
CA LEU A 186 10.10 4.64 -16.03
C LEU A 186 11.10 3.99 -16.97
N ASN A 187 12.16 3.40 -16.41
CA ASN A 187 13.22 2.76 -17.17
C ASN A 187 12.70 1.54 -17.96
N GLY A 188 13.15 1.43 -19.20
CA GLY A 188 12.76 0.32 -20.09
C GLY A 188 11.29 0.32 -20.50
N TRP A 189 10.55 1.38 -20.24
CA TRP A 189 9.12 1.54 -20.55
C TRP A 189 8.91 2.36 -21.81
N SER A 190 7.79 2.11 -22.50
CA SER A 190 7.32 2.89 -23.64
C SER A 190 5.81 2.68 -23.82
N GLY A 191 5.20 3.52 -24.65
CA GLY A 191 3.81 3.36 -25.00
C GLY A 191 3.49 2.04 -25.69
N ASP A 192 4.37 1.55 -26.57
CA ASP A 192 4.21 0.23 -27.20
C ASP A 192 4.27 -0.90 -26.17
N LYS A 193 5.20 -0.82 -25.18
CA LYS A 193 5.25 -1.80 -24.08
C LYS A 193 4.00 -1.74 -23.20
N ALA A 194 3.46 -0.54 -22.94
CA ALA A 194 2.23 -0.37 -22.16
C ALA A 194 1.04 -1.06 -22.84
N VAL A 195 0.84 -0.84 -24.13
CA VAL A 195 -0.23 -1.47 -24.93
C VAL A 195 -0.01 -2.99 -25.00
N LYS A 196 1.23 -3.41 -25.29
CA LYS A 196 1.56 -4.83 -25.39
C LYS A 196 1.31 -5.58 -24.07
N GLU A 197 1.70 -5.03 -22.94
CA GLU A 197 1.53 -5.68 -21.65
C GLU A 197 0.05 -5.86 -21.29
N VAL A 198 -0.76 -4.85 -21.51
CA VAL A 198 -2.20 -4.95 -21.26
C VAL A 198 -2.85 -5.97 -22.21
N LYS A 199 -2.41 -6.02 -23.47
CA LYS A 199 -2.88 -7.02 -24.44
C LYS A 199 -2.49 -8.46 -24.05
N ASP A 200 -1.24 -8.66 -23.67
CA ASP A 200 -0.70 -10.01 -23.40
C ASP A 200 -1.12 -10.53 -22.02
N HIS A 201 -1.30 -9.63 -21.07
CA HIS A 201 -1.53 -9.97 -19.65
C HIS A 201 -2.83 -9.40 -19.07
N GLY A 202 -3.68 -8.75 -19.87
CA GLY A 202 -4.92 -8.10 -19.42
C GLY A 202 -5.83 -9.01 -18.61
N ALA A 203 -6.00 -10.26 -19.06
CA ALA A 203 -6.82 -11.24 -18.33
C ALA A 203 -6.28 -11.54 -16.92
N ARG A 204 -4.95 -11.62 -16.77
CA ARG A 204 -4.27 -11.82 -15.47
C ARG A 204 -4.32 -10.54 -14.63
N LEU A 205 -4.11 -9.39 -15.25
CA LEU A 205 -4.16 -8.08 -14.59
C LEU A 205 -5.60 -7.64 -14.25
N ASN A 206 -6.63 -8.32 -14.78
CA ASN A 206 -8.00 -7.99 -14.41
C ASN A 206 -8.34 -8.56 -13.02
N LEU A 207 -8.45 -7.66 -12.05
CA LEU A 207 -8.74 -8.00 -10.66
C LEU A 207 -10.05 -8.77 -10.47
N LEU A 208 -11.03 -8.58 -11.37
CA LEU A 208 -12.31 -9.29 -11.32
C LEU A 208 -12.16 -10.81 -11.45
N ASN A 209 -11.10 -11.26 -12.14
CA ASN A 209 -10.86 -12.68 -12.39
C ASN A 209 -10.28 -13.44 -11.19
N ARG A 210 -10.04 -12.76 -10.05
CA ARG A 210 -9.41 -13.37 -8.85
C ARG A 210 -9.99 -12.86 -7.53
N THR A 211 -11.16 -12.22 -7.58
CA THR A 211 -11.80 -11.65 -6.37
C THR A 211 -12.17 -12.69 -5.33
N GLU A 212 -12.40 -13.95 -5.73
CA GLU A 212 -12.69 -15.07 -4.83
C GLU A 212 -11.56 -15.38 -3.85
N LYS A 213 -10.33 -14.97 -4.17
CA LYS A 213 -9.17 -15.12 -3.29
C LYS A 213 -9.20 -14.20 -2.06
N LEU A 214 -10.13 -13.22 -1.99
CA LEU A 214 -10.19 -12.32 -0.85
C LEU A 214 -10.44 -13.05 0.47
N GLY A 215 -11.31 -14.07 0.46
CA GLY A 215 -11.68 -14.77 1.69
C GLY A 215 -12.35 -13.84 2.68
N GLU A 216 -11.98 -13.93 3.96
CA GLU A 216 -12.58 -13.14 5.06
C GLU A 216 -11.84 -11.82 5.34
N ARG A 217 -10.92 -11.41 4.46
CA ARG A 217 -10.08 -10.22 4.66
C ARG A 217 -10.81 -8.90 4.41
N ALA A 218 -10.19 -7.79 4.80
CA ALA A 218 -10.80 -6.48 4.75
C ALA A 218 -10.26 -5.60 3.62
N VAL A 219 -11.15 -4.96 2.86
CA VAL A 219 -10.80 -4.03 1.78
C VAL A 219 -11.63 -2.75 1.90
N MET A 220 -10.98 -1.60 1.72
CA MET A 220 -11.65 -0.31 1.56
C MET A 220 -11.33 0.27 0.18
N LEU A 221 -12.37 0.65 -0.55
CA LEU A 221 -12.26 1.34 -1.84
C LEU A 221 -12.73 2.79 -1.66
N ILE A 222 -11.86 3.74 -2.01
CA ILE A 222 -12.14 5.18 -1.94
C ILE A 222 -12.04 5.77 -3.34
N PRO A 223 -13.13 5.79 -4.12
CA PRO A 223 -13.17 6.46 -5.42
C PRO A 223 -13.23 7.98 -5.28
N ALA A 224 -12.72 8.71 -6.30
CA ALA A 224 -12.73 10.17 -6.39
C ALA A 224 -13.85 10.73 -7.29
N ASP A 225 -14.53 9.90 -8.08
CA ASP A 225 -15.57 10.30 -9.06
C ASP A 225 -15.00 11.17 -10.20
N THR A 226 -13.92 10.68 -10.81
CA THR A 226 -13.20 11.38 -11.89
C THR A 226 -13.28 10.66 -13.23
N GLU A 227 -12.98 11.39 -14.32
CA GLU A 227 -12.80 10.81 -15.66
C GLU A 227 -11.46 10.05 -15.81
N VAL A 228 -10.50 10.25 -14.89
CA VAL A 228 -9.18 9.60 -14.94
C VAL A 228 -9.31 8.10 -14.70
N ILE A 229 -10.08 7.73 -13.66
CA ILE A 229 -10.46 6.35 -13.35
C ILE A 229 -11.98 6.31 -13.22
N PRO A 230 -12.72 6.12 -14.31
CA PRO A 230 -14.17 6.08 -14.25
C PRO A 230 -14.65 5.01 -13.26
N MET A 231 -15.21 5.48 -12.16
CA MET A 231 -15.60 4.68 -11.00
C MET A 231 -16.53 3.52 -11.38
N GLU A 232 -17.50 3.77 -12.25
CA GLU A 232 -18.48 2.76 -12.69
C GLU A 232 -17.86 1.64 -13.55
N LEU A 233 -16.70 1.90 -14.17
CA LEU A 233 -15.98 0.92 -14.95
C LEU A 233 -14.95 0.15 -14.12
N HIS A 234 -14.15 0.84 -13.32
CA HIS A 234 -12.99 0.26 -12.63
C HIS A 234 -13.28 -0.20 -11.20
N ILE A 235 -14.05 0.58 -10.43
CA ILE A 235 -14.11 0.42 -8.97
C ILE A 235 -15.42 -0.24 -8.54
N ARG A 236 -16.58 0.17 -9.08
CA ARG A 236 -17.87 -0.39 -8.68
C ARG A 236 -18.00 -1.88 -8.98
N PRO A 237 -17.63 -2.40 -10.18
CA PRO A 237 -17.70 -3.84 -10.43
C PRO A 237 -16.80 -4.63 -9.50
N LEU A 238 -15.62 -4.09 -9.15
CA LEU A 238 -14.69 -4.70 -8.22
C LEU A 238 -15.29 -4.75 -6.80
N TYR A 239 -15.89 -3.66 -6.34
CA TYR A 239 -16.60 -3.61 -5.05
C TYR A 239 -17.69 -4.68 -4.96
N GLU A 240 -18.55 -4.75 -5.97
CA GLU A 240 -19.64 -5.73 -5.98
C GLU A 240 -19.15 -7.19 -6.07
N ALA A 241 -18.03 -7.43 -6.76
CA ALA A 241 -17.41 -8.76 -6.82
C ALA A 241 -16.76 -9.15 -5.49
N LEU A 242 -16.00 -8.25 -4.85
CA LEU A 242 -15.35 -8.50 -3.57
C LEU A 242 -16.36 -8.77 -2.45
N LYS A 243 -17.50 -8.09 -2.44
CA LYS A 243 -18.59 -8.31 -1.45
C LYS A 243 -19.21 -9.72 -1.50
N LYS A 244 -19.03 -10.46 -2.58
CA LYS A 244 -19.54 -11.85 -2.68
C LYS A 244 -18.75 -12.82 -1.81
N ASN A 245 -17.56 -12.45 -1.34
CA ASN A 245 -16.77 -13.27 -0.43
C ASN A 245 -17.42 -13.31 0.95
N LYS A 246 -17.79 -14.50 1.39
CA LYS A 246 -18.41 -14.70 2.70
C LYS A 246 -17.41 -14.34 3.81
N GLY A 247 -17.82 -13.51 4.75
CA GLY A 247 -16.98 -13.05 5.87
C GLY A 247 -16.07 -11.87 5.54
N ALA A 248 -15.89 -11.50 4.27
CA ALA A 248 -15.10 -10.33 3.90
C ALA A 248 -15.72 -9.03 4.39
N VAL A 249 -14.86 -8.10 4.82
CA VAL A 249 -15.26 -6.71 5.09
C VAL A 249 -14.89 -5.86 3.89
N VAL A 250 -15.89 -5.42 3.12
CA VAL A 250 -15.67 -4.56 1.96
C VAL A 250 -16.38 -3.22 2.16
N LYS A 251 -15.59 -2.15 2.29
CA LYS A 251 -16.08 -0.80 2.53
C LYS A 251 -15.94 0.05 1.26
N TRP A 252 -16.87 0.98 1.11
CA TRP A 252 -16.91 1.97 0.05
C TRP A 252 -17.02 3.36 0.68
N GLN A 253 -16.11 4.26 0.31
CA GLN A 253 -16.17 5.66 0.73
C GLN A 253 -15.92 6.57 -0.47
N LEU A 254 -16.96 7.18 -1.00
CA LEU A 254 -16.82 8.17 -2.06
C LEU A 254 -16.33 9.49 -1.47
N ILE A 255 -15.23 10.02 -2.01
CA ILE A 255 -14.75 11.38 -1.74
C ILE A 255 -14.72 12.11 -3.09
N LYS A 256 -15.60 13.10 -3.26
CA LYS A 256 -15.69 13.86 -4.50
C LYS A 256 -14.56 14.90 -4.57
N ASP A 257 -13.53 14.58 -5.33
CA ASP A 257 -12.33 15.41 -5.48
C ASP A 257 -11.65 15.09 -6.81
N ASP A 258 -10.48 15.67 -7.05
CA ASP A 258 -9.60 15.26 -8.15
C ASP A 258 -9.00 13.87 -7.89
N HIS A 259 -8.35 13.31 -8.91
CA HIS A 259 -7.72 11.98 -8.84
C HIS A 259 -6.70 11.82 -7.70
N SER A 260 -6.06 12.92 -7.26
CA SER A 260 -5.07 12.95 -6.18
C SER A 260 -5.66 13.30 -4.81
N PHE A 261 -6.98 13.56 -4.73
CA PHE A 261 -7.67 14.02 -3.52
C PHE A 261 -7.07 15.31 -2.96
N SER A 262 -6.71 16.26 -3.84
CA SER A 262 -5.91 17.44 -3.47
C SER A 262 -6.61 18.36 -2.46
N ASN A 263 -7.94 18.42 -2.45
CA ASN A 263 -8.72 19.25 -1.53
C ASN A 263 -9.22 18.48 -0.29
N SER A 264 -9.10 17.15 -0.29
CA SER A 264 -9.71 16.26 0.72
C SER A 264 -8.68 15.37 1.43
N ARG A 265 -7.42 15.82 1.53
CA ARG A 265 -6.32 15.00 2.12
C ARG A 265 -6.61 14.59 3.56
N ASP A 266 -7.14 15.51 4.38
CA ASP A 266 -7.46 15.21 5.77
C ASP A 266 -8.60 14.18 5.89
N GLU A 267 -9.61 14.26 5.02
CA GLU A 267 -10.71 13.29 4.96
C GLU A 267 -10.20 11.92 4.51
N LEU A 268 -9.37 11.86 3.47
CA LEU A 268 -8.73 10.63 3.00
C LEU A 268 -7.92 9.94 4.11
N ILE A 269 -7.10 10.72 4.82
CA ILE A 269 -6.28 10.24 5.95
C ILE A 269 -7.16 9.73 7.09
N ALA A 270 -8.24 10.46 7.42
CA ALA A 270 -9.14 10.08 8.51
C ALA A 270 -9.85 8.75 8.23
N HIS A 271 -10.40 8.57 7.02
CA HIS A 271 -11.05 7.33 6.61
C HIS A 271 -10.06 6.16 6.56
N THR A 272 -8.86 6.39 6.02
CA THR A 272 -7.81 5.38 5.97
C THR A 272 -7.43 4.90 7.37
N TYR A 273 -7.12 5.84 8.26
CA TYR A 273 -6.75 5.48 9.63
C TYR A 273 -7.87 4.76 10.37
N ALA A 274 -9.11 5.25 10.28
CA ALA A 274 -10.26 4.61 10.92
C ALA A 274 -10.42 3.16 10.47
N PHE A 275 -10.35 2.90 9.15
CA PHE A 275 -10.45 1.56 8.60
C PHE A 275 -9.29 0.65 9.05
N LEU A 276 -8.05 1.12 8.93
CA LEU A 276 -6.88 0.34 9.34
C LEU A 276 -6.93 0.01 10.84
N ASN A 277 -7.32 0.96 11.67
CA ASN A 277 -7.40 0.76 13.11
C ASN A 277 -8.52 -0.21 13.52
N GLU A 278 -9.65 -0.20 12.83
CA GLU A 278 -10.80 -1.06 13.14
C GLU A 278 -10.59 -2.50 12.68
N TYR A 279 -10.04 -2.71 11.48
CA TYR A 279 -10.02 -4.02 10.82
C TYR A 279 -8.62 -4.64 10.69
N CYS A 280 -7.53 -3.86 10.82
CA CYS A 280 -6.19 -4.28 10.43
C CYS A 280 -5.17 -4.25 11.58
N SER A 281 -5.53 -3.73 12.72
CA SER A 281 -4.64 -3.59 13.88
C SER A 281 -4.73 -4.74 14.89
N LYS A 282 -5.60 -5.71 14.64
CA LYS A 282 -5.86 -6.84 15.56
C LYS A 282 -5.10 -8.08 15.16
#